data_112bffed8727d4ab2254fa988d734442
#
_entry.id   112bffed8727d4ab2254fa988d734442
#
_cell.length_a   1.000
_cell.length_b   1.000
_cell.length_c   1.000
_cell.angle_alpha   90.00
_cell.angle_beta   90.00
_cell.angle_gamma   90.00
#
_symmetry.space_group_name_H-M   'P 1'
#
loop_
_entity.id
_entity.type
_entity.pdbx_description
1 polymer ?
#
loop_
_entity_poly.entity_id
_entity_poly.type
_entity_poly.pdbx_seq_one_letter_code
_entity_poly.pdbx_strand_id
1 'polypeptide(L)'
;MTGVSDSQAGPCLTHEKILMRRHGAPIAGIDEAGRGPWAGPVVAAAVILDTAQLPEGLNDSKKLSEARREALYAQITGTAHVGVGIADVARIDRDNILQATLWAMWQACKALPRTPSAALIDGNRCPALDCPAEALVKGDALSLSVAAASIIAKVTRDRIMAELAKAHPGYAWERNKGYGTRDHSDGLNQLGVTIHHRRSFKPVQAALQQNALSD
;
A
#
# COMPACT_ATOMS: atom_id res chain seq x y z
N MET A 1 20.48 26.07 -27.94
CA MET A 1 20.45 24.96 -26.96
C MET A 1 19.02 24.88 -26.47
N THR A 2 18.21 24.06 -27.08
CA THR A 2 16.80 23.86 -26.73
C THR A 2 16.75 22.82 -25.62
N GLY A 3 16.40 23.28 -24.41
CA GLY A 3 16.15 22.41 -23.28
C GLY A 3 14.97 21.48 -23.60
N VAL A 4 15.25 20.21 -23.77
CA VAL A 4 14.24 19.16 -23.78
C VAL A 4 13.64 19.14 -22.38
N SER A 5 12.41 19.58 -22.23
CA SER A 5 11.62 19.35 -21.03
C SER A 5 11.46 17.83 -20.89
N ASP A 6 12.07 17.27 -19.86
CA ASP A 6 11.84 15.92 -19.40
C ASP A 6 10.38 15.82 -18.91
N SER A 7 9.45 15.66 -19.85
CA SER A 7 8.09 15.24 -19.52
C SER A 7 8.22 13.84 -18.94
N GLN A 8 8.10 13.70 -17.63
CA GLN A 8 8.15 12.40 -16.94
C GLN A 8 7.12 11.47 -17.62
N ALA A 9 7.62 10.62 -18.49
CA ALA A 9 6.82 9.53 -19.05
C ALA A 9 6.27 8.71 -17.88
N GLY A 10 4.94 8.41 -17.88
CA GLY A 10 4.31 7.61 -16.84
C GLY A 10 4.91 6.18 -16.76
N PRO A 11 4.43 5.36 -15.84
CA PRO A 11 4.92 3.98 -15.69
C PRO A 11 4.78 3.19 -16.99
N CYS A 12 5.70 2.28 -17.24
CA CYS A 12 5.74 1.45 -18.44
C CYS A 12 6.20 0.02 -18.12
N LEU A 13 6.17 -0.89 -19.11
CA LEU A 13 6.57 -2.29 -18.93
C LEU A 13 8.09 -2.54 -19.06
N THR A 14 8.92 -1.52 -19.01
CA THR A 14 10.38 -1.68 -19.22
C THR A 14 11.01 -2.59 -18.18
N HIS A 15 10.70 -2.38 -16.91
CA HIS A 15 11.25 -3.16 -15.80
C HIS A 15 10.73 -4.60 -15.80
N GLU A 16 9.45 -4.80 -16.07
CA GLU A 16 8.85 -6.13 -16.23
C GLU A 16 9.53 -6.90 -17.37
N LYS A 17 9.73 -6.28 -18.53
CA LYS A 17 10.39 -6.91 -19.68
C LYS A 17 11.85 -7.30 -19.38
N ILE A 18 12.56 -6.50 -18.58
CA ILE A 18 13.93 -6.84 -18.15
C ILE A 18 13.91 -8.09 -17.27
N LEU A 19 13.03 -8.16 -16.25
CA LEU A 19 12.91 -9.32 -15.39
C LEU A 19 12.43 -10.57 -16.15
N MET A 20 11.47 -10.42 -17.08
CA MET A 20 11.00 -11.51 -17.92
C MET A 20 12.13 -12.16 -18.73
N ARG A 21 13.07 -11.36 -19.25
CA ARG A 21 14.22 -11.90 -19.99
C ARG A 21 15.18 -12.71 -19.12
N ARG A 22 15.28 -12.36 -17.81
CA ARG A 22 16.18 -13.02 -16.86
C ARG A 22 15.56 -14.24 -16.18
N HIS A 23 14.28 -14.17 -15.85
CA HIS A 23 13.62 -15.11 -14.96
C HIS A 23 12.39 -15.81 -15.58
N GLY A 24 11.97 -15.40 -16.80
CA GLY A 24 10.73 -15.86 -17.40
C GLY A 24 9.51 -15.07 -16.93
N ALA A 25 8.35 -15.43 -17.43
CA ALA A 25 7.05 -14.85 -17.07
C ALA A 25 6.25 -15.80 -16.15
N PRO A 26 5.33 -15.28 -15.34
CA PRO A 26 4.92 -13.88 -15.20
C PRO A 26 5.74 -13.09 -14.17
N ILE A 27 5.67 -11.75 -14.26
CA ILE A 27 6.25 -10.84 -13.27
C ILE A 27 5.15 -10.22 -12.43
N ALA A 28 5.34 -10.17 -11.10
CA ALA A 28 4.47 -9.45 -10.19
C ALA A 28 5.06 -8.07 -9.86
N GLY A 29 4.20 -7.04 -9.78
CA GLY A 29 4.50 -5.79 -9.09
C GLY A 29 3.93 -5.82 -7.70
N ILE A 30 4.65 -5.31 -6.70
CA ILE A 30 4.22 -5.29 -5.29
C ILE A 30 4.42 -3.90 -4.72
N ASP A 31 3.39 -3.38 -4.02
CA ASP A 31 3.42 -2.11 -3.32
C ASP A 31 2.55 -2.17 -2.06
N GLU A 32 2.71 -1.18 -1.16
CA GLU A 32 1.96 -1.08 0.08
C GLU A 32 1.27 0.28 0.27
N ALA A 33 0.25 0.29 1.13
CA ALA A 33 -0.39 1.49 1.64
C ALA A 33 -0.52 1.45 3.16
N GLY A 34 -0.34 2.60 3.82
CA GLY A 34 -0.65 2.72 5.23
C GLY A 34 0.53 2.58 6.19
N ARG A 35 1.77 2.85 5.81
CA ARG A 35 2.92 2.83 6.75
C ARG A 35 2.91 3.99 7.75
N GLY A 36 2.58 5.21 7.31
CA GLY A 36 2.64 6.42 8.12
C GLY A 36 1.48 6.70 9.09
N PRO A 37 0.25 6.20 8.87
CA PRO A 37 -0.89 6.45 9.76
C PRO A 37 -0.67 5.97 11.20
N TRP A 38 -1.35 6.64 12.16
CA TRP A 38 -1.38 6.26 13.58
C TRP A 38 -2.37 5.14 13.89
N ALA A 39 -3.32 4.91 12.97
CA ALA A 39 -4.35 3.89 13.12
C ALA A 39 -4.54 3.07 11.84
N GLY A 40 -5.07 1.85 12.02
CA GLY A 40 -5.40 0.92 10.96
C GLY A 40 -4.22 0.10 10.45
N PRO A 41 -4.49 -0.87 9.54
CA PRO A 41 -3.50 -1.82 9.06
C PRO A 41 -2.54 -1.20 8.05
N VAL A 42 -1.45 -1.93 7.76
CA VAL A 42 -0.73 -1.84 6.48
C VAL A 42 -1.35 -2.85 5.53
N VAL A 43 -1.61 -2.42 4.32
CA VAL A 43 -2.11 -3.27 3.24
C VAL A 43 -1.09 -3.28 2.12
N ALA A 44 -0.67 -4.47 1.69
CA ALA A 44 0.14 -4.66 0.50
C ALA A 44 -0.68 -5.37 -0.57
N ALA A 45 -0.34 -5.13 -1.82
CA ALA A 45 -0.89 -5.84 -2.96
C ALA A 45 0.21 -6.34 -3.88
N ALA A 46 -0.03 -7.50 -4.51
CA ALA A 46 0.76 -8.05 -5.57
C ALA A 46 -0.12 -8.18 -6.83
N VAL A 47 0.38 -7.71 -7.97
CA VAL A 47 -0.37 -7.71 -9.23
C VAL A 47 0.45 -8.28 -10.36
N ILE A 48 -0.09 -9.28 -11.05
CA ILE A 48 0.42 -9.78 -12.33
C ILE A 48 -0.53 -9.29 -13.41
N LEU A 49 -0.08 -8.35 -14.23
CA LEU A 49 -0.87 -7.77 -15.32
C LEU A 49 -0.99 -8.74 -16.51
N ASP A 50 -2.17 -8.78 -17.12
CA ASP A 50 -2.32 -9.29 -18.47
C ASP A 50 -1.85 -8.23 -19.48
N THR A 51 -0.74 -8.51 -20.17
CA THR A 51 -0.16 -7.57 -21.13
C THR A 51 -1.03 -7.36 -22.38
N ALA A 52 -2.01 -8.23 -22.64
CA ALA A 52 -2.97 -8.06 -23.71
C ALA A 52 -4.14 -7.13 -23.35
N GLN A 53 -4.38 -6.89 -22.04
CA GLN A 53 -5.51 -6.11 -21.53
C GLN A 53 -5.04 -5.13 -20.43
N LEU A 54 -4.10 -4.25 -20.75
CA LEU A 54 -3.58 -3.27 -19.80
C LEU A 54 -4.62 -2.19 -19.50
N PRO A 55 -4.94 -1.91 -18.22
CA PRO A 55 -5.76 -0.77 -17.86
C PRO A 55 -5.09 0.55 -18.26
N GLU A 56 -5.83 1.43 -18.94
CA GLU A 56 -5.31 2.73 -19.36
C GLU A 56 -5.20 3.72 -18.20
N GLY A 57 -4.12 4.50 -18.17
CA GLY A 57 -3.91 5.57 -17.19
C GLY A 57 -3.50 5.10 -15.81
N LEU A 58 -2.88 3.91 -15.70
CA LEU A 58 -2.16 3.48 -14.51
C LEU A 58 -1.08 4.52 -14.16
N ASN A 59 -1.01 4.90 -12.89
CA ASN A 59 -0.01 5.83 -12.37
C ASN A 59 0.12 5.63 -10.85
N ASP A 60 1.11 6.27 -10.22
CA ASP A 60 1.19 6.42 -8.76
C ASP A 60 -0.18 6.80 -8.17
N SER A 61 -0.67 5.99 -7.25
CA SER A 61 -2.01 6.12 -6.68
C SER A 61 -2.25 7.48 -6.01
N LYS A 62 -1.20 8.15 -5.53
CA LYS A 62 -1.26 9.48 -4.90
C LYS A 62 -1.51 10.61 -5.91
N LYS A 63 -1.20 10.37 -7.21
CA LYS A 63 -1.45 11.32 -8.31
C LYS A 63 -2.85 11.20 -8.89
N LEU A 64 -3.60 10.16 -8.52
CA LEU A 64 -4.94 9.88 -9.03
C LEU A 64 -6.01 10.40 -8.08
N SER A 65 -7.13 10.87 -8.62
CA SER A 65 -8.34 11.13 -7.82
C SER A 65 -8.91 9.83 -7.26
N GLU A 66 -9.70 9.91 -6.18
CA GLU A 66 -10.36 8.75 -5.57
C GLU A 66 -11.24 8.02 -6.60
N ALA A 67 -12.07 8.76 -7.36
CA ALA A 67 -12.92 8.17 -8.40
C ALA A 67 -12.10 7.44 -9.48
N ARG A 68 -10.94 7.98 -9.88
CA ARG A 68 -10.07 7.33 -10.85
C ARG A 68 -9.42 6.07 -10.27
N ARG A 69 -9.00 6.10 -9.00
CA ARG A 69 -8.48 4.88 -8.32
C ARG A 69 -9.52 3.78 -8.24
N GLU A 70 -10.76 4.11 -7.89
CA GLU A 70 -11.87 3.13 -7.83
C GLU A 70 -12.16 2.51 -9.20
N ALA A 71 -12.21 3.32 -10.26
CA ALA A 71 -12.40 2.83 -11.62
C ALA A 71 -11.26 1.90 -12.06
N LEU A 72 -10.00 2.26 -11.77
CA LEU A 72 -8.83 1.44 -12.08
C LEU A 72 -8.79 0.17 -11.21
N TYR A 73 -9.18 0.25 -9.94
CA TYR A 73 -9.31 -0.92 -9.07
C TYR A 73 -10.23 -1.97 -9.70
N ALA A 74 -11.41 -1.56 -10.18
CA ALA A 74 -12.34 -2.47 -10.83
C ALA A 74 -11.77 -3.08 -12.13
N GLN A 75 -11.07 -2.28 -12.95
CA GLN A 75 -10.42 -2.77 -14.16
C GLN A 75 -9.30 -3.77 -13.83
N ILE A 76 -8.39 -3.43 -12.90
CA ILE A 76 -7.27 -4.30 -12.50
C ILE A 76 -7.81 -5.64 -11.96
N THR A 77 -8.79 -5.61 -11.06
CA THR A 77 -9.37 -6.84 -10.48
C THR A 77 -10.11 -7.70 -11.51
N GLY A 78 -10.62 -7.09 -12.59
CA GLY A 78 -11.30 -7.79 -13.68
C GLY A 78 -10.36 -8.39 -14.73
N THR A 79 -9.11 -7.90 -14.86
CA THR A 79 -8.22 -8.29 -15.96
C THR A 79 -6.86 -8.84 -15.50
N ALA A 80 -6.49 -8.68 -14.23
CA ALA A 80 -5.19 -9.08 -13.70
C ALA A 80 -5.32 -10.12 -12.58
N HIS A 81 -4.23 -10.83 -12.28
CA HIS A 81 -4.16 -11.63 -11.06
C HIS A 81 -3.73 -10.72 -9.90
N VAL A 82 -4.53 -10.71 -8.84
CA VAL A 82 -4.36 -9.85 -7.68
C VAL A 82 -4.26 -10.69 -6.42
N GLY A 83 -3.27 -10.41 -5.59
CA GLY A 83 -3.16 -10.90 -4.23
C GLY A 83 -3.05 -9.74 -3.25
N VAL A 84 -3.68 -9.86 -2.08
CA VAL A 84 -3.66 -8.83 -1.03
C VAL A 84 -3.18 -9.44 0.27
N GLY A 85 -2.30 -8.70 0.97
CA GLY A 85 -1.81 -9.03 2.31
C GLY A 85 -2.09 -7.88 3.27
N ILE A 86 -2.57 -8.19 4.47
CA ILE A 86 -2.96 -7.20 5.48
C ILE A 86 -2.24 -7.49 6.79
N ALA A 87 -1.38 -6.57 7.22
CA ALA A 87 -0.78 -6.60 8.55
C ALA A 87 -1.62 -5.71 9.49
N ASP A 88 -2.25 -6.32 10.47
CA ASP A 88 -3.05 -5.63 11.47
C ASP A 88 -2.19 -4.81 12.45
N VAL A 89 -2.86 -4.06 13.32
CA VAL A 89 -2.21 -3.23 14.33
C VAL A 89 -1.38 -4.05 15.31
N ALA A 90 -1.88 -5.22 15.72
CA ALA A 90 -1.16 -6.09 16.66
C ALA A 90 0.17 -6.57 16.07
N ARG A 91 0.20 -6.92 14.79
CA ARG A 91 1.44 -7.26 14.08
C ARG A 91 2.39 -6.07 13.97
N ILE A 92 1.85 -4.87 13.63
CA ILE A 92 2.68 -3.65 13.52
C ILE A 92 3.34 -3.34 14.88
N ASP A 93 2.60 -3.42 15.97
CA ASP A 93 3.12 -3.13 17.30
C ASP A 93 4.13 -4.17 17.80
N ARG A 94 3.95 -5.45 17.43
CA ARG A 94 4.85 -6.53 17.79
C ARG A 94 6.15 -6.52 16.98
N ASP A 95 6.06 -6.40 15.65
CA ASP A 95 7.16 -6.68 14.72
C ASP A 95 7.82 -5.39 14.18
N ASN A 96 7.32 -4.22 14.51
CA ASN A 96 7.53 -2.89 13.92
C ASN A 96 6.97 -2.73 12.50
N ILE A 97 6.87 -1.45 12.06
CA ILE A 97 6.23 -1.09 10.78
C ILE A 97 6.94 -1.67 9.56
N LEU A 98 8.27 -1.79 9.58
CA LEU A 98 9.04 -2.34 8.46
C LEU A 98 8.78 -3.83 8.30
N GLN A 99 8.90 -4.61 9.37
CA GLN A 99 8.71 -6.05 9.33
C GLN A 99 7.25 -6.42 9.02
N ALA A 100 6.29 -5.67 9.58
CA ALA A 100 4.87 -5.84 9.27
C ALA A 100 4.57 -5.55 7.78
N THR A 101 5.22 -4.53 7.19
CA THR A 101 5.10 -4.22 5.75
C THR A 101 5.65 -5.36 4.89
N LEU A 102 6.88 -5.81 5.16
CA LEU A 102 7.50 -6.91 4.41
C LEU A 102 6.69 -8.21 4.52
N TRP A 103 6.13 -8.48 5.69
CA TRP A 103 5.23 -9.61 5.88
C TRP A 103 3.93 -9.46 5.06
N ALA A 104 3.31 -8.27 5.04
CA ALA A 104 2.13 -8.02 4.22
C ALA A 104 2.43 -8.20 2.72
N MET A 105 3.59 -7.76 2.24
CA MET A 105 4.03 -7.97 0.86
C MET A 105 4.22 -9.46 0.55
N TRP A 106 4.82 -10.22 1.46
CA TRP A 106 4.95 -11.67 1.33
C TRP A 106 3.58 -12.34 1.25
N GLN A 107 2.63 -11.99 2.13
CA GLN A 107 1.26 -12.50 2.11
C GLN A 107 0.53 -12.14 0.80
N ALA A 108 0.70 -10.91 0.29
CA ALA A 108 0.12 -10.50 -0.98
C ALA A 108 0.64 -11.37 -2.14
N CYS A 109 1.95 -11.64 -2.17
CA CYS A 109 2.56 -12.51 -3.18
C CYS A 109 2.03 -13.96 -3.07
N LYS A 110 1.89 -14.49 -1.86
CA LYS A 110 1.33 -15.82 -1.59
C LYS A 110 -0.16 -15.94 -1.96
N ALA A 111 -0.90 -14.84 -1.86
CA ALA A 111 -2.34 -14.81 -2.22
C ALA A 111 -2.59 -14.70 -3.73
N LEU A 112 -1.55 -14.54 -4.55
CA LEU A 112 -1.70 -14.56 -6.01
C LEU A 112 -2.20 -15.94 -6.48
N PRO A 113 -3.20 -15.99 -7.39
CA PRO A 113 -3.69 -17.26 -7.95
C PRO A 113 -2.68 -17.95 -8.87
N ARG A 114 -1.60 -17.24 -9.24
CA ARG A 114 -0.50 -17.74 -10.08
C ARG A 114 0.84 -17.30 -9.48
N THR A 115 1.77 -18.26 -9.32
CA THR A 115 3.12 -17.98 -8.82
C THR A 115 3.91 -17.13 -9.83
N PRO A 116 4.48 -15.98 -9.42
CA PRO A 116 5.34 -15.19 -10.29
C PRO A 116 6.73 -15.81 -10.44
N SER A 117 7.34 -15.64 -11.61
CA SER A 117 8.73 -16.03 -11.86
C SER A 117 9.73 -15.06 -11.23
N ALA A 118 9.34 -13.79 -11.06
CA ALA A 118 10.06 -12.77 -10.29
C ALA A 118 9.10 -11.64 -9.89
N ALA A 119 9.52 -10.78 -8.96
CA ALA A 119 8.74 -9.65 -8.48
C ALA A 119 9.53 -8.34 -8.50
N LEU A 120 8.84 -7.24 -8.84
CA LEU A 120 9.26 -5.84 -8.66
C LEU A 120 8.61 -5.29 -7.40
N ILE A 121 9.39 -4.75 -6.49
CA ILE A 121 8.92 -4.25 -5.20
C ILE A 121 9.10 -2.73 -5.15
N ASP A 122 8.05 -1.95 -4.82
CA ASP A 122 8.25 -0.53 -4.55
C ASP A 122 9.15 -0.32 -3.33
N GLY A 123 10.05 0.67 -3.44
CA GLY A 123 10.97 1.03 -2.37
C GLY A 123 12.37 0.44 -2.49
N ASN A 124 13.03 0.22 -1.35
CA ASN A 124 14.45 -0.18 -1.26
C ASN A 124 14.68 -1.48 -0.47
N ARG A 125 13.64 -2.22 -0.14
CA ARG A 125 13.68 -3.47 0.62
C ARG A 125 12.75 -4.50 -0.02
N CYS A 126 13.23 -5.74 -0.14
CA CYS A 126 12.43 -6.86 -0.61
C CYS A 126 12.00 -7.73 0.56
N PRO A 127 10.75 -8.25 0.55
CA PRO A 127 10.36 -9.36 1.40
C PRO A 127 11.09 -10.66 0.98
N ALA A 128 11.16 -11.63 1.88
CA ALA A 128 11.64 -12.97 1.54
C ALA A 128 10.55 -13.70 0.74
N LEU A 129 10.66 -13.73 -0.58
CA LEU A 129 9.74 -14.41 -1.50
C LEU A 129 10.33 -15.75 -1.98
N ASP A 130 9.46 -16.63 -2.48
CA ASP A 130 9.88 -17.89 -3.10
C ASP A 130 10.38 -17.70 -4.55
N CYS A 131 10.42 -16.46 -5.05
CA CYS A 131 10.95 -16.08 -6.35
C CYS A 131 11.94 -14.91 -6.21
N PRO A 132 12.82 -14.69 -7.20
CA PRO A 132 13.67 -13.51 -7.26
C PRO A 132 12.87 -12.22 -7.12
N ALA A 133 13.38 -11.25 -6.33
CA ALA A 133 12.73 -9.97 -6.12
C ALA A 133 13.74 -8.82 -6.29
N GLU A 134 13.36 -7.80 -7.04
CA GLU A 134 14.14 -6.58 -7.23
C GLU A 134 13.40 -5.37 -6.67
N ALA A 135 14.09 -4.61 -5.80
CA ALA A 135 13.56 -3.36 -5.26
C ALA A 135 13.72 -2.23 -6.31
N LEU A 136 12.66 -1.46 -6.50
CA LEU A 136 12.59 -0.35 -7.44
C LEU A 136 12.12 0.91 -6.72
N VAL A 137 13.03 1.84 -6.43
CA VAL A 137 12.68 3.11 -5.78
C VAL A 137 11.76 3.92 -6.69
N LYS A 138 10.61 4.33 -6.17
CA LYS A 138 9.50 4.96 -6.94
C LYS A 138 8.96 4.04 -8.03
N GLY A 139 8.88 2.76 -7.75
CA GLY A 139 8.42 1.74 -8.67
C GLY A 139 7.01 2.00 -9.20
N ASP A 140 6.14 2.58 -8.37
CA ASP A 140 4.78 3.04 -8.71
C ASP A 140 4.73 4.09 -9.83
N ALA A 141 5.80 4.87 -10.01
CA ALA A 141 5.96 5.82 -11.10
C ALA A 141 6.69 5.26 -12.33
N LEU A 142 7.33 4.08 -12.24
CA LEU A 142 8.21 3.54 -13.25
C LEU A 142 7.69 2.23 -13.89
N SER A 143 6.99 1.39 -13.13
CA SER A 143 6.51 0.06 -13.50
C SER A 143 5.00 -0.01 -13.49
N LEU A 144 4.37 -0.50 -14.54
CA LEU A 144 2.92 -0.64 -14.63
C LEU A 144 2.36 -1.64 -13.60
N SER A 145 3.07 -2.74 -13.33
CA SER A 145 2.62 -3.73 -12.36
C SER A 145 2.71 -3.20 -10.92
N VAL A 146 3.73 -2.40 -10.60
CA VAL A 146 3.86 -1.74 -9.29
C VAL A 146 2.82 -0.63 -9.15
N ALA A 147 2.57 0.18 -10.19
CA ALA A 147 1.49 1.19 -10.19
C ALA A 147 0.12 0.55 -9.96
N ALA A 148 -0.16 -0.59 -10.60
CA ALA A 148 -1.40 -1.34 -10.37
C ALA A 148 -1.49 -1.84 -8.91
N ALA A 149 -0.40 -2.37 -8.36
CA ALA A 149 -0.33 -2.81 -6.96
C ALA A 149 -0.57 -1.65 -5.98
N SER A 150 0.02 -0.46 -6.23
CA SER A 150 -0.21 0.78 -5.48
C SER A 150 -1.70 1.13 -5.39
N ILE A 151 -2.42 1.05 -6.52
CA ILE A 151 -3.86 1.33 -6.58
C ILE A 151 -4.65 0.31 -5.77
N ILE A 152 -4.37 -0.99 -5.94
CA ILE A 152 -5.06 -2.06 -5.19
C ILE A 152 -4.82 -1.92 -3.68
N ALA A 153 -3.59 -1.73 -3.25
CA ALA A 153 -3.26 -1.54 -1.85
C ALA A 153 -3.95 -0.30 -1.26
N LYS A 154 -3.91 0.83 -1.96
CA LYS A 154 -4.52 2.10 -1.53
C LYS A 154 -6.03 2.01 -1.40
N VAL A 155 -6.73 1.53 -2.43
CA VAL A 155 -8.19 1.41 -2.41
C VAL A 155 -8.65 0.43 -1.34
N THR A 156 -8.01 -0.74 -1.26
CA THR A 156 -8.34 -1.75 -0.24
C THR A 156 -8.19 -1.18 1.16
N ARG A 157 -7.09 -0.47 1.44
CA ARG A 157 -6.86 0.15 2.74
C ARG A 157 -7.87 1.25 3.04
N ASP A 158 -8.15 2.12 2.08
CA ASP A 158 -9.08 3.24 2.27
C ASP A 158 -10.50 2.75 2.58
N ARG A 159 -10.93 1.65 1.97
CA ARG A 159 -12.21 0.98 2.28
C ARG A 159 -12.22 0.41 3.71
N ILE A 160 -11.14 -0.25 4.15
CA ILE A 160 -11.02 -0.71 5.54
C ILE A 160 -11.13 0.47 6.51
N MET A 161 -10.44 1.58 6.24
CA MET A 161 -10.49 2.77 7.10
C MET A 161 -11.88 3.42 7.12
N ALA A 162 -12.62 3.38 6.02
CA ALA A 162 -13.99 3.87 5.96
C ALA A 162 -14.94 3.03 6.83
N GLU A 163 -14.80 1.70 6.84
CA GLU A 163 -15.57 0.84 7.75
C GLU A 163 -15.20 1.05 9.22
N LEU A 164 -13.91 1.18 9.52
CA LEU A 164 -13.45 1.49 10.87
C LEU A 164 -13.96 2.86 11.37
N ALA A 165 -14.08 3.85 10.49
CA ALA A 165 -14.64 5.16 10.82
C ALA A 165 -16.11 5.09 11.26
N LYS A 166 -16.90 4.21 10.65
CA LYS A 166 -18.30 3.97 11.04
C LYS A 166 -18.40 3.35 12.44
N ALA A 167 -17.52 2.39 12.74
CA ALA A 167 -17.49 1.71 14.02
C ALA A 167 -16.89 2.57 15.16
N HIS A 168 -16.01 3.51 14.81
CA HIS A 168 -15.29 4.39 15.74
C HIS A 168 -15.36 5.86 15.28
N PRO A 169 -16.54 6.51 15.41
CA PRO A 169 -16.70 7.91 15.01
C PRO A 169 -15.88 8.85 15.91
N GLY A 170 -15.52 10.03 15.38
CA GLY A 170 -14.85 11.09 16.14
C GLY A 170 -13.33 11.19 15.90
N TYR A 171 -12.71 10.22 15.20
CA TYR A 171 -11.30 10.30 14.79
C TYR A 171 -11.13 10.81 13.36
N ALA A 172 -12.21 11.08 12.64
CA ALA A 172 -12.25 11.51 11.24
C ALA A 172 -11.54 10.56 10.26
N TRP A 173 -11.51 9.26 10.56
CA TRP A 173 -10.82 8.25 9.73
C TRP A 173 -11.42 8.10 8.32
N GLU A 174 -12.67 8.49 8.14
CA GLU A 174 -13.32 8.55 6.82
C GLU A 174 -12.61 9.54 5.86
N ARG A 175 -11.98 10.59 6.43
CA ARG A 175 -11.22 11.61 5.68
C ARG A 175 -9.72 11.38 5.75
N ASN A 176 -9.18 11.31 6.96
CA ASN A 176 -7.74 11.25 7.19
C ASN A 176 -7.13 9.86 7.04
N LYS A 177 -7.94 8.81 6.84
CA LYS A 177 -7.49 7.41 6.67
C LYS A 177 -6.50 6.95 7.76
N GLY A 178 -6.65 7.48 8.98
CA GLY A 178 -5.80 7.17 10.14
C GLY A 178 -4.50 7.98 10.22
N TYR A 179 -4.24 8.92 9.30
CA TYR A 179 -3.09 9.82 9.41
C TYR A 179 -3.28 10.82 10.55
N GLY A 180 -2.16 11.25 11.14
CA GLY A 180 -2.12 12.19 12.26
C GLY A 180 -2.43 13.63 11.87
N THR A 181 -3.67 13.88 11.45
CA THR A 181 -4.21 15.21 11.25
C THR A 181 -4.64 15.82 12.58
N ARG A 182 -4.97 17.12 12.58
CA ARG A 182 -5.52 17.81 13.74
C ARG A 182 -6.78 17.11 14.26
N ASP A 183 -7.73 16.80 13.36
CA ASP A 183 -8.98 16.10 13.73
C ASP A 183 -8.72 14.76 14.41
N HIS A 184 -7.72 13.99 13.91
CA HIS A 184 -7.34 12.71 14.53
C HIS A 184 -6.70 12.91 15.90
N SER A 185 -5.84 13.93 16.05
CA SER A 185 -5.22 14.28 17.33
C SER A 185 -6.27 14.73 18.36
N ASP A 186 -7.21 15.58 17.94
CA ASP A 186 -8.30 16.05 18.79
C ASP A 186 -9.19 14.87 19.22
N GLY A 187 -9.55 13.98 18.30
CA GLY A 187 -10.28 12.75 18.61
C GLY A 187 -9.52 11.84 19.58
N LEU A 188 -8.20 11.69 19.39
CA LEU A 188 -7.37 10.87 20.28
C LEU A 188 -7.32 11.43 21.71
N ASN A 189 -7.28 12.76 21.86
CA ASN A 189 -7.29 13.44 23.16
C ASN A 189 -8.65 13.36 23.86
N GLN A 190 -9.77 13.40 23.09
CA GLN A 190 -11.13 13.42 23.64
C GLN A 190 -11.67 12.01 23.92
N LEU A 191 -11.42 11.06 23.04
CA LEU A 191 -12.01 9.73 23.05
C LEU A 191 -11.03 8.63 23.48
N GLY A 192 -9.74 8.96 23.60
CA GLY A 192 -8.69 8.03 23.97
C GLY A 192 -8.22 7.13 22.83
N VAL A 193 -7.48 6.09 23.19
CA VAL A 193 -6.85 5.15 22.27
C VAL A 193 -7.73 3.91 22.10
N THR A 194 -8.04 3.55 20.85
CA THR A 194 -8.76 2.31 20.51
C THR A 194 -7.79 1.17 20.20
N ILE A 195 -8.31 -0.05 20.01
CA ILE A 195 -7.55 -1.23 19.55
C ILE A 195 -6.99 -1.08 18.13
N HIS A 196 -7.48 -0.10 17.36
CA HIS A 196 -7.04 0.17 16.00
C HIS A 196 -5.92 1.22 15.92
N HIS A 197 -5.52 1.82 17.04
CA HIS A 197 -4.36 2.71 17.10
C HIS A 197 -3.08 1.93 17.34
N ARG A 198 -2.02 2.33 16.65
CA ARG A 198 -0.69 1.70 16.72
C ARG A 198 0.05 2.20 17.96
N ARG A 199 0.01 1.41 19.03
CA ARG A 199 0.59 1.78 20.33
C ARG A 199 2.10 1.96 20.30
N SER A 200 2.80 1.37 19.34
CA SER A 200 4.24 1.57 19.10
C SER A 200 4.59 2.93 18.49
N PHE A 201 3.60 3.69 17.99
CA PHE A 201 3.82 5.00 17.39
C PHE A 201 3.84 6.10 18.44
N LYS A 202 4.86 6.98 18.39
CA LYS A 202 5.07 8.03 19.40
C LYS A 202 3.84 8.87 19.76
N PRO A 203 3.02 9.38 18.80
CA PRO A 203 1.84 10.16 19.15
C PRO A 203 0.80 9.37 19.95
N VAL A 204 0.63 8.08 19.64
CA VAL A 204 -0.31 7.21 20.37
C VAL A 204 0.24 6.87 21.75
N GLN A 205 1.55 6.65 21.89
CA GLN A 205 2.21 6.45 23.20
C GLN A 205 2.03 7.67 24.10
N ALA A 206 2.19 8.88 23.54
CA ALA A 206 1.99 10.13 24.31
C ALA A 206 0.55 10.26 24.83
N ALA A 207 -0.45 9.95 24.00
CA ALA A 207 -1.85 9.96 24.41
C ALA A 207 -2.16 8.94 25.53
N LEU A 208 -1.58 7.74 25.45
CA LEU A 208 -1.71 6.73 26.50
C LEU A 208 -1.12 7.18 27.83
N GLN A 209 0.02 7.87 27.80
CA GLN A 209 0.68 8.40 29.02
C GLN A 209 -0.13 9.54 29.66
N GLN A 210 -0.72 10.43 28.85
CA GLN A 210 -1.55 11.54 29.34
C GLN A 210 -2.82 11.03 30.05
N ASN A 211 -3.49 10.02 29.48
CA ASN A 211 -4.69 9.45 30.08
C ASN A 211 -4.38 8.73 31.40
N ALA A 212 -3.23 8.05 31.51
CA ALA A 212 -2.80 7.39 32.75
C ALA A 212 -2.43 8.34 33.91
N LEU A 213 -2.23 9.63 33.63
CA LEU A 213 -1.94 10.66 34.65
C LEU A 213 -3.21 11.42 35.08
N SER A 214 -4.35 11.19 34.41
CA SER A 214 -5.62 11.87 34.65
C SER A 214 -6.60 11.02 35.47
N ASP A 215 -6.29 9.74 35.69
CA ASP A 215 -6.98 8.77 36.54
C ASP A 215 -6.27 8.67 37.93
#